data_2bb2900d4ef2094d8a93854ed6d9bdae
#
_entry.id   2bb2900d4ef2094d8a93854ed6d9bdae
#
_cell.length_a   1.000
_cell.length_b   1.000
_cell.length_c   1.000
_cell.angle_alpha   90.00
_cell.angle_beta   90.00
_cell.angle_gamma   90.00
#
_symmetry.space_group_name_H-M   'P 1'
#
loop_
_entity.id
_entity.type
_entity.pdbx_description
1 polymer ?
#
loop_
_entity_poly.entity_id
_entity_poly.type
_entity_poly.pdbx_seq_one_letter_code
_entity_poly.pdbx_strand_id
1 'polypeptide(L)'
;MNHLAADPDWRLDPRLSIEWRLARVREYLARLPLAQVRGIVFGSVARQACSIGSDTDLLVISDDLPAGVRDRINLLGNHRDGVGEIDPVGWTEAEWQRRHDAGDPFAVILAREGIAVP
;
A
#
# COMPACT_ATOMS: atom_id res chain seq x y z
N MET A 1 37.37 -14.76 -5.08
CA MET A 1 36.66 -14.38 -5.37
C MET A 1 35.63 -14.38 -4.91
N ASN A 2 35.42 -13.94 -4.70
CA ASN A 2 34.37 -14.04 -4.28
C ASN A 2 33.44 -13.24 -4.96
N HIS A 3 33.45 -13.33 -6.24
CA HIS A 3 32.48 -12.66 -6.97
C HIS A 3 31.09 -12.98 -6.49
N LEU A 4 30.97 -14.03 -5.76
CA LEU A 4 29.70 -14.32 -5.11
C LEU A 4 29.29 -13.23 -4.13
N ALA A 5 30.26 -12.62 -3.47
CA ALA A 5 29.97 -11.50 -2.58
C ALA A 5 29.64 -10.25 -3.38
N ALA A 6 30.26 -10.11 -4.56
CA ALA A 6 30.01 -8.96 -5.41
C ALA A 6 28.75 -9.10 -6.26
N ASP A 7 28.23 -10.32 -6.37
CA ASP A 7 27.09 -10.64 -7.19
C ASP A 7 25.91 -10.97 -6.28
N PRO A 8 25.16 -9.94 -5.87
CA PRO A 8 24.15 -10.14 -4.84
C PRO A 8 23.08 -11.13 -5.32
N ASP A 9 22.70 -11.99 -4.42
CA ASP A 9 21.58 -12.88 -4.66
C ASP A 9 20.29 -12.03 -4.67
N TRP A 10 19.65 -11.93 -5.81
CA TRP A 10 18.43 -11.15 -5.96
C TRP A 10 17.31 -11.64 -5.03
N ARG A 11 17.36 -12.92 -4.62
CA ARG A 11 16.36 -13.47 -3.68
C ARG A 11 16.46 -12.85 -2.29
N LEU A 12 17.60 -12.23 -1.98
CA LEU A 12 17.80 -11.54 -0.72
C LEU A 12 17.48 -10.06 -0.78
N ASP A 13 17.01 -9.57 -1.94
CA ASP A 13 16.64 -8.17 -2.07
C ASP A 13 15.47 -7.86 -1.15
N PRO A 14 15.57 -6.85 -0.28
CA PRO A 14 14.50 -6.54 0.66
C PRO A 14 13.18 -6.19 -0.03
N ARG A 15 13.24 -5.71 -1.27
CA ARG A 15 12.00 -5.37 -2.01
C ARG A 15 11.14 -6.58 -2.33
N LEU A 16 11.66 -7.80 -2.19
CA LEU A 16 10.89 -9.04 -2.29
C LEU A 16 10.27 -9.45 -0.97
N SER A 17 10.67 -8.83 0.14
CA SER A 17 10.19 -9.17 1.48
C SER A 17 8.87 -8.48 1.78
N ILE A 18 7.88 -9.25 2.20
CA ILE A 18 6.59 -8.70 2.63
C ILE A 18 6.79 -7.82 3.87
N GLU A 19 7.66 -8.21 4.77
CA GLU A 19 7.94 -7.44 5.98
C GLU A 19 8.52 -6.07 5.66
N TRP A 20 9.43 -6.02 4.70
CA TRP A 20 10.01 -4.75 4.26
C TRP A 20 8.92 -3.86 3.64
N ARG A 21 8.08 -4.43 2.79
CA ARG A 21 6.98 -3.70 2.13
C ARG A 21 6.00 -3.15 3.16
N LEU A 22 5.63 -3.96 4.15
CA LEU A 22 4.70 -3.52 5.19
C LEU A 22 5.32 -2.44 6.09
N ALA A 23 6.60 -2.53 6.39
CA ALA A 23 7.29 -1.50 7.15
C ALA A 23 7.28 -0.16 6.40
N ARG A 24 7.48 -0.19 5.10
CA ARG A 24 7.40 1.00 4.25
C ARG A 24 6.00 1.59 4.25
N VAL A 25 4.99 0.74 4.20
CA VAL A 25 3.59 1.19 4.25
C VAL A 25 3.31 1.88 5.58
N ARG A 26 3.75 1.30 6.71
CA ARG A 26 3.56 1.93 8.02
C ARG A 26 4.24 3.29 8.09
N GLU A 27 5.45 3.39 7.54
CA GLU A 27 6.17 4.65 7.47
C GLU A 27 5.39 5.70 6.66
N TYR A 28 4.86 5.30 5.52
CA TYR A 28 4.05 6.18 4.68
C TYR A 28 2.77 6.63 5.39
N LEU A 29 2.03 5.70 5.97
CA LEU A 29 0.79 6.03 6.68
C LEU A 29 1.04 7.00 7.84
N ALA A 30 2.16 6.84 8.53
CA ALA A 30 2.52 7.72 9.64
C ALA A 30 2.83 9.15 9.21
N ARG A 31 3.21 9.35 7.95
CA ARG A 31 3.50 10.68 7.42
C ARG A 31 2.26 11.45 6.99
N LEU A 32 1.16 10.75 6.71
CA LEU A 32 -0.02 11.39 6.17
C LEU A 32 -0.63 12.33 7.22
N PRO A 33 -1.06 13.53 6.79
CA PRO A 33 -1.69 14.49 7.72
C PRO A 33 -3.14 14.13 7.98
N LEU A 34 -3.36 12.92 8.48
CA LEU A 34 -4.67 12.34 8.75
C LEU A 34 -4.68 11.87 10.19
N ALA A 35 -5.66 12.28 10.97
CA ALA A 35 -5.72 11.97 12.39
C ALA A 35 -5.92 10.47 12.63
N GLN A 36 -6.77 9.84 11.83
CA GLN A 36 -7.00 8.40 11.90
C GLN A 36 -6.88 7.82 10.51
N VAL A 37 -5.97 6.87 10.33
CA VAL A 37 -5.70 6.27 9.04
C VAL A 37 -5.33 4.81 9.24
N ARG A 38 -5.78 3.97 8.31
CA ARG A 38 -5.35 2.59 8.20
C ARG A 38 -5.20 2.24 6.74
N GLY A 39 -4.59 1.11 6.46
CA GLY A 39 -4.38 0.70 5.09
C GLY A 39 -4.68 -0.77 4.85
N ILE A 40 -4.89 -1.10 3.59
CA ILE A 40 -4.97 -2.48 3.13
C ILE A 40 -4.03 -2.61 1.94
N VAL A 41 -3.00 -3.43 2.09
CA VAL A 41 -2.09 -3.76 0.99
C VAL A 41 -2.76 -4.82 0.13
N PHE A 42 -2.75 -4.61 -1.17
CA PHE A 42 -3.36 -5.55 -2.10
C PHE A 42 -2.45 -5.79 -3.31
N GLY A 43 -2.95 -6.52 -4.30
CA GLY A 43 -2.20 -6.78 -5.52
C GLY A 43 -1.08 -7.78 -5.31
N SER A 44 -0.01 -7.64 -6.11
CA SER A 44 1.06 -8.64 -6.16
C SER A 44 1.79 -8.81 -4.83
N VAL A 45 1.96 -7.72 -4.07
CA VAL A 45 2.64 -7.79 -2.77
C VAL A 45 1.80 -8.63 -1.79
N ALA A 46 0.50 -8.39 -1.73
CA ALA A 46 -0.39 -9.15 -0.83
C ALA A 46 -0.43 -10.63 -1.20
N ARG A 47 -0.35 -10.94 -2.50
CA ARG A 47 -0.32 -12.33 -2.97
C ARG A 47 1.06 -12.96 -2.90
N GLN A 48 2.06 -12.21 -2.41
CA GLN A 48 3.46 -12.65 -2.35
C GLN A 48 3.99 -13.06 -3.73
N ALA A 49 3.56 -12.35 -4.75
CA ALA A 49 3.94 -12.58 -6.14
C ALA A 49 4.65 -11.36 -6.74
N CYS A 50 5.16 -10.46 -5.91
CA CYS A 50 5.81 -9.26 -6.38
C CYS A 50 7.22 -9.54 -6.89
N SER A 51 7.67 -8.71 -7.82
CA SER A 51 9.06 -8.64 -8.26
C SER A 51 9.74 -7.45 -7.61
N ILE A 52 11.06 -7.34 -7.84
CA ILE A 52 11.84 -6.20 -7.31
C ILE A 52 11.25 -4.87 -7.77
N GLY A 53 10.80 -4.80 -9.02
CA GLY A 53 10.23 -3.58 -9.58
C GLY A 53 8.74 -3.39 -9.32
N SER A 54 8.08 -4.29 -8.59
CA SER A 54 6.65 -4.17 -8.32
C SER A 54 6.38 -3.02 -7.36
N ASP A 55 5.34 -2.24 -7.65
CA ASP A 55 4.82 -1.27 -6.70
C ASP A 55 4.04 -1.99 -5.60
N THR A 56 3.89 -1.33 -4.47
CA THR A 56 3.05 -1.79 -3.38
C THR A 56 1.70 -1.09 -3.50
N ASP A 57 0.68 -1.81 -3.90
CA ASP A 57 -0.67 -1.27 -4.02
C ASP A 57 -1.29 -1.14 -2.63
N LEU A 58 -1.79 0.04 -2.31
CA LEU A 58 -2.27 0.37 -0.99
C LEU A 58 -3.61 1.09 -1.06
N LEU A 59 -4.62 0.57 -0.38
CA LEU A 59 -5.83 1.33 -0.10
C LEU A 59 -5.65 2.04 1.23
N VAL A 60 -5.69 3.37 1.20
CA VAL A 60 -5.66 4.21 2.40
C VAL A 60 -7.09 4.51 2.80
N ILE A 61 -7.44 4.19 4.03
CA ILE A 61 -8.80 4.41 4.54
C ILE A 61 -8.74 5.42 5.68
N SER A 62 -9.45 6.54 5.50
CA SER A 62 -9.52 7.58 6.52
C SER A 62 -10.71 8.50 6.26
N ASP A 63 -11.43 8.84 7.30
CA ASP A 63 -12.52 9.82 7.23
C ASP A 63 -12.00 11.25 7.10
N ASP A 64 -10.69 11.45 7.32
CA ASP A 64 -10.07 12.76 7.20
C ASP A 64 -9.62 13.07 5.76
N LEU A 65 -9.82 12.16 4.82
CA LEU A 65 -9.49 12.41 3.42
C LEU A 65 -10.35 13.51 2.83
N PRO A 66 -9.79 14.34 1.93
CA PRO A 66 -10.58 15.35 1.22
C PRO A 66 -11.73 14.71 0.46
N ALA A 67 -12.81 15.45 0.28
CA ALA A 67 -13.97 14.96 -0.46
C ALA A 67 -13.69 14.82 -1.96
N GLY A 68 -12.86 15.72 -2.51
CA GLY A 68 -12.55 15.72 -3.95
C GLY A 68 -11.54 14.67 -4.33
N VAL A 69 -11.78 13.98 -5.46
CA VAL A 69 -10.89 12.92 -5.93
C VAL A 69 -9.49 13.45 -6.21
N ARG A 70 -9.40 14.61 -6.88
CA ARG A 70 -8.11 15.21 -7.21
C ARG A 70 -7.33 15.58 -5.95
N ASP A 71 -8.02 16.12 -4.95
CA ASP A 71 -7.38 16.52 -3.70
C ASP A 71 -6.84 15.31 -2.95
N ARG A 72 -7.55 14.17 -3.00
CA ARG A 72 -7.05 12.91 -2.42
C ARG A 72 -5.79 12.43 -3.15
N ILE A 73 -5.81 12.44 -4.48
CA ILE A 73 -4.67 12.02 -5.27
C ILE A 73 -3.45 12.88 -4.94
N ASN A 74 -3.65 14.20 -4.86
CA ASN A 74 -2.57 15.13 -4.55
C ASN A 74 -2.03 14.91 -3.13
N LEU A 75 -2.92 14.77 -2.14
CA LEU A 75 -2.51 14.55 -0.77
C LEU A 75 -1.69 13.28 -0.64
N LEU A 76 -2.19 12.18 -1.19
CA LEU A 76 -1.51 10.89 -1.09
C LEU A 76 -0.20 10.89 -1.88
N GLY A 77 -0.18 11.52 -3.05
CA GLY A 77 1.02 11.61 -3.88
C GLY A 77 2.11 12.49 -3.27
N ASN A 78 1.72 13.57 -2.60
CA ASN A 78 2.67 14.54 -2.06
C ASN A 78 3.48 14.00 -0.87
N HIS A 79 3.08 12.87 -0.29
CA HIS A 79 3.74 12.29 0.88
C HIS A 79 4.52 11.02 0.56
N ARG A 80 4.86 10.81 -0.71
CA ARG A 80 5.54 9.58 -1.16
C ARG A 80 7.07 9.69 -1.19
N ASP A 81 7.64 10.76 -0.68
CA ASP A 81 9.10 10.93 -0.67
C ASP A 81 9.77 9.77 0.07
N GLY A 82 10.72 9.11 -0.60
CA GLY A 82 11.43 7.99 -0.03
C GLY A 82 10.64 6.69 0.01
N VAL A 83 9.35 6.72 -0.34
CA VAL A 83 8.49 5.54 -0.42
C VAL A 83 7.74 5.54 -1.76
N GLY A 84 8.44 5.92 -2.83
CA GLY A 84 7.84 6.07 -4.15
C GLY A 84 7.31 4.79 -4.77
N GLU A 85 7.68 3.61 -4.23
CA GLU A 85 7.16 2.33 -4.67
C GLU A 85 5.72 2.07 -4.18
N ILE A 86 5.19 2.94 -3.32
CA ILE A 86 3.81 2.80 -2.86
C ILE A 86 2.87 3.51 -3.84
N ASP A 87 1.85 2.79 -4.28
CA ASP A 87 0.80 3.31 -5.16
C ASP A 87 -0.51 3.38 -4.37
N PRO A 88 -0.86 4.56 -3.84
CA PRO A 88 -1.99 4.69 -2.91
C PRO A 88 -3.28 5.08 -3.61
N VAL A 89 -4.39 4.53 -3.11
CA VAL A 89 -5.75 4.94 -3.43
C VAL A 89 -6.45 5.27 -2.11
N GLY A 90 -7.26 6.31 -2.07
CA GLY A 90 -7.90 6.74 -0.82
C GLY A 90 -9.42 6.60 -0.82
N TRP A 91 -9.96 5.97 0.23
CA TRP A 91 -11.40 5.89 0.49
C TRP A 91 -11.67 6.28 1.94
N THR A 92 -12.86 6.83 2.20
CA THR A 92 -13.33 6.98 3.58
C THR A 92 -13.84 5.64 4.11
N GLU A 93 -14.03 5.53 5.43
CA GLU A 93 -14.62 4.32 6.02
C GLU A 93 -16.01 4.04 5.45
N ALA A 94 -16.80 5.09 5.27
CA ALA A 94 -18.16 4.93 4.70
C ALA A 94 -18.10 4.42 3.26
N GLU A 95 -17.16 4.92 2.46
CA GLU A 95 -16.98 4.44 1.09
C GLU A 95 -16.54 2.97 1.06
N TRP A 96 -15.60 2.61 1.93
CA TRP A 96 -15.17 1.21 2.05
C TRP A 96 -16.35 0.31 2.41
N GLN A 97 -17.09 0.66 3.44
CA GLN A 97 -18.22 -0.14 3.91
C GLN A 97 -19.29 -0.27 2.85
N ARG A 98 -19.64 0.83 2.19
CA ARG A 98 -20.68 0.84 1.16
C ARG A 98 -20.29 -0.04 -0.02
N ARG A 99 -19.04 0.04 -0.47
CA ARG A 99 -18.58 -0.77 -1.60
C ARG A 99 -18.49 -2.24 -1.23
N HIS A 100 -18.03 -2.54 -0.04
CA HIS A 100 -17.96 -3.91 0.45
C HIS A 100 -19.35 -4.52 0.55
N ASP A 101 -20.30 -3.80 1.14
CA ASP A 101 -21.68 -4.29 1.32
C ASP A 101 -22.41 -4.43 -0.02
N ALA A 102 -22.08 -3.59 -1.00
CA ALA A 102 -22.66 -3.68 -2.33
C ALA A 102 -22.09 -4.81 -3.18
N GLY A 103 -21.09 -5.53 -2.67
CA GLY A 103 -20.43 -6.60 -3.43
C GLY A 103 -19.52 -6.10 -4.54
N ASP A 104 -19.01 -4.88 -4.43
CA ASP A 104 -18.04 -4.35 -5.39
C ASP A 104 -16.87 -5.34 -5.51
N PRO A 105 -16.57 -5.84 -6.73
CA PRO A 105 -15.54 -6.88 -6.89
C PRO A 105 -14.18 -6.48 -6.32
N PHE A 106 -13.79 -5.22 -6.45
CA PHE A 106 -12.52 -4.74 -5.91
C PHE A 106 -12.52 -4.81 -4.39
N ALA A 107 -13.58 -4.31 -3.74
CA ALA A 107 -13.70 -4.33 -2.29
C ALA A 107 -13.73 -5.77 -1.75
N VAL A 108 -14.42 -6.66 -2.44
CA VAL A 108 -14.50 -8.08 -2.05
C VAL A 108 -13.12 -8.73 -2.12
N ILE A 109 -12.36 -8.46 -3.18
CA ILE A 109 -11.01 -9.00 -3.32
C ILE A 109 -10.10 -8.47 -2.20
N LEU A 110 -10.17 -7.18 -1.91
CA LEU A 110 -9.36 -6.59 -0.84
C LEU A 110 -9.71 -7.19 0.52
N ALA A 111 -10.98 -7.43 0.78
CA ALA A 111 -11.40 -8.05 2.04
C ALA A 111 -10.87 -9.48 2.18
N ARG A 112 -10.75 -10.21 1.07
CA ARG A 112 -10.33 -11.60 1.08
C ARG A 112 -8.81 -11.75 1.07
N GLU A 113 -8.12 -10.97 0.22
CA GLU A 113 -6.69 -11.16 -0.05
C GLU A 113 -5.82 -10.08 0.55
N GLY A 114 -6.41 -8.94 0.93
CA GLY A 114 -5.65 -7.80 1.41
C GLY A 114 -5.01 -8.04 2.77
N ILE A 115 -3.93 -7.32 3.01
CA ILE A 115 -3.22 -7.35 4.29
C ILE A 115 -3.51 -6.03 5.00
N ALA A 116 -4.18 -6.13 6.14
CA ALA A 116 -4.52 -4.95 6.93
C ALA A 116 -3.27 -4.37 7.60
N VAL A 117 -3.14 -3.06 7.52
CA VAL A 117 -2.09 -2.30 8.21
C VAL A 117 -2.79 -1.25 9.05
N PRO A 118 -2.84 -1.45 10.37
CA PRO A 118 -3.52 -0.51 11.26
C PRO A 118 -2.78 0.81 11.41
#